data_e07e78f102e9c5b6cc503cf67d22c232
#
_entry.id   e07e78f102e9c5b6cc503cf67d22c232
#
_cell.length_a   1.000
_cell.length_b   1.000
_cell.length_c   1.000
_cell.angle_alpha   90.00
_cell.angle_beta   90.00
_cell.angle_gamma   90.00
#
_symmetry.space_group_name_H-M   'P 1'
#
loop_
_entity.id
_entity.type
_entity.pdbx_description
1 polymer ?
#
loop_
_entity_poly.entity_id
_entity_poly.type
_entity_poly.pdbx_seq_one_letter_code
_entity_poly.pdbx_strand_id
1 'polypeptide(L)'
;MEPHQGVQANLEGTILIALPGVPSEMQAIFKRIILPLLKQTSRGNTFHERSIYADNIMESNLAPLIDKVMQDNPSIYIKSHPRGAENKPHLEIHLSIAAKEDEKPEEKLQKTANQLTRLIKRNQGKAYSNQQVNG
;
A
#
# COMPACT_ATOMS: atom_id res chain seq x y z
N MET A 1 -0.32 -18.60 -28.56
CA MET A 1 -0.49 -18.43 -27.27
C MET A 1 -1.68 -17.60 -27.04
N GLU A 2 -2.22 -17.76 -26.12
CA GLU A 2 -3.39 -17.04 -25.86
C GLU A 2 -3.29 -16.38 -24.56
N PRO A 3 -2.44 -15.44 -24.45
CA PRO A 3 -2.24 -14.76 -23.19
C PRO A 3 -3.50 -14.11 -22.68
N HIS A 4 -4.38 -13.76 -23.58
CA HIS A 4 -5.55 -13.06 -23.12
C HIS A 4 -6.47 -13.95 -22.28
N GLN A 5 -6.39 -15.23 -22.45
CA GLN A 5 -7.20 -16.11 -21.64
C GLN A 5 -6.77 -16.08 -20.18
N GLY A 6 -5.48 -16.17 -19.96
CA GLY A 6 -4.97 -16.09 -18.62
C GLY A 6 -5.22 -14.75 -18.00
N VAL A 7 -5.15 -13.71 -18.83
CA VAL A 7 -5.39 -12.36 -18.34
C VAL A 7 -6.77 -12.25 -17.73
N GLN A 8 -7.78 -12.83 -18.36
CA GLN A 8 -9.11 -12.72 -17.81
C GLN A 8 -9.31 -13.53 -16.55
N ALA A 9 -8.75 -14.72 -16.52
CA ALA A 9 -8.96 -15.60 -15.39
C ALA A 9 -8.23 -15.13 -14.15
N ASN A 10 -7.05 -14.57 -14.33
CA ASN A 10 -6.22 -14.21 -13.20
C ASN A 10 -5.50 -12.92 -13.54
N LEU A 11 -6.28 -11.88 -13.63
CA LEU A 11 -5.87 -10.65 -14.25
C LEU A 11 -4.56 -10.10 -13.73
N GLU A 12 -4.47 -9.94 -12.42
CA GLU A 12 -3.32 -9.24 -11.83
C GLU A 12 -2.02 -9.99 -12.03
N GLY A 13 -2.02 -11.25 -11.66
CA GLY A 13 -0.80 -12.04 -11.75
C GLY A 13 -0.43 -12.38 -13.16
N THR A 14 -1.42 -12.76 -13.96
CA THR A 14 -1.15 -13.24 -15.29
C THR A 14 -0.66 -12.14 -16.22
N ILE A 15 -1.20 -10.94 -16.10
CA ILE A 15 -0.74 -9.84 -16.93
C ILE A 15 0.72 -9.54 -16.65
N LEU A 16 1.11 -9.51 -15.38
CA LEU A 16 2.50 -9.22 -15.04
C LEU A 16 3.45 -10.30 -15.55
N ILE A 17 3.02 -11.56 -15.50
CA ILE A 17 3.82 -12.65 -15.99
C ILE A 17 3.93 -12.62 -17.51
N ALA A 18 2.87 -12.19 -18.16
CA ALA A 18 2.82 -12.18 -19.61
C ALA A 18 3.60 -11.03 -20.25
N LEU A 19 4.22 -10.19 -19.45
CA LEU A 19 4.96 -9.04 -19.96
C LEU A 19 6.44 -9.13 -19.60
N PRO A 20 7.12 -10.20 -19.97
CA PRO A 20 8.49 -10.39 -19.51
C PRO A 20 9.49 -9.39 -20.07
N GLY A 21 9.20 -8.78 -21.18
CA GLY A 21 10.11 -7.81 -21.77
C GLY A 21 9.83 -6.37 -21.37
N VAL A 22 8.88 -6.14 -20.50
CA VAL A 22 8.48 -4.78 -20.16
C VAL A 22 9.45 -4.21 -19.14
N PRO A 23 9.92 -2.98 -19.32
CA PRO A 23 10.81 -2.36 -18.34
C PRO A 23 10.17 -2.23 -16.97
N SER A 24 11.01 -2.20 -15.96
CA SER A 24 10.52 -2.11 -14.57
C SER A 24 9.63 -0.92 -14.34
N GLU A 25 9.97 0.22 -14.93
CA GLU A 25 9.18 1.42 -14.71
C GLU A 25 7.79 1.29 -15.30
N MET A 26 7.65 0.57 -16.42
CA MET A 26 6.34 0.30 -16.99
C MET A 26 5.54 -0.63 -16.10
N GLN A 27 6.20 -1.62 -15.52
CA GLN A 27 5.53 -2.51 -14.59
C GLN A 27 5.05 -1.76 -13.36
N ALA A 28 5.84 -0.82 -12.88
CA ALA A 28 5.45 -0.03 -11.73
C ALA A 28 4.23 0.83 -12.03
N ILE A 29 4.18 1.41 -13.22
CA ILE A 29 3.04 2.20 -13.64
C ILE A 29 1.80 1.31 -13.73
N PHE A 30 1.95 0.14 -14.31
CA PHE A 30 0.84 -0.79 -14.42
C PHE A 30 0.26 -1.12 -13.03
N LYS A 31 1.13 -1.48 -12.10
CA LYS A 31 0.68 -1.82 -10.75
C LYS A 31 0.00 -0.65 -10.07
N ARG A 32 0.53 0.54 -10.29
CA ARG A 32 0.05 1.71 -9.57
C ARG A 32 -1.26 2.25 -10.12
N ILE A 33 -1.45 2.15 -11.42
CA ILE A 33 -2.58 2.79 -12.08
C ILE A 33 -3.60 1.78 -12.60
N ILE A 34 -3.12 0.78 -13.30
CA ILE A 34 -4.00 -0.12 -14.04
C ILE A 34 -4.63 -1.18 -13.13
N LEU A 35 -3.83 -1.80 -12.27
CA LEU A 35 -4.36 -2.85 -11.41
C LEU A 35 -5.46 -2.37 -10.47
N PRO A 36 -5.31 -1.21 -9.82
CA PRO A 36 -6.40 -0.72 -8.99
C PRO A 36 -7.68 -0.47 -9.77
N LEU A 37 -7.56 0.06 -10.99
CA LEU A 37 -8.73 0.28 -11.83
C LEU A 37 -9.41 -1.03 -12.20
N LEU A 38 -8.61 -2.04 -12.51
CA LEU A 38 -9.16 -3.36 -12.86
C LEU A 38 -9.88 -3.98 -11.68
N LYS A 39 -9.30 -3.89 -10.49
CA LYS A 39 -9.95 -4.42 -9.31
C LYS A 39 -11.26 -3.71 -9.04
N GLN A 40 -11.27 -2.41 -9.21
CA GLN A 40 -12.45 -1.61 -8.99
C GLN A 40 -13.57 -2.02 -9.93
N THR A 41 -13.26 -2.19 -11.21
CA THR A 41 -14.28 -2.51 -12.20
C THR A 41 -14.79 -3.94 -12.06
N SER A 42 -13.93 -4.88 -11.74
CA SER A 42 -14.30 -6.28 -11.82
C SER A 42 -15.16 -6.74 -10.66
N ARG A 43 -15.15 -6.04 -9.52
CA ARG A 43 -15.85 -6.51 -8.35
C ARG A 43 -16.80 -5.51 -7.72
N GLY A 44 -16.96 -4.37 -8.35
CA GLY A 44 -17.80 -3.34 -7.76
C GLY A 44 -17.19 -2.72 -6.52
N ASN A 45 -15.94 -3.05 -6.21
CA ASN A 45 -15.23 -2.44 -5.09
C ASN A 45 -14.59 -1.14 -5.52
N THR A 46 -14.39 -0.25 -4.55
CA THR A 46 -13.57 0.92 -4.76
C THR A 46 -12.21 0.69 -4.11
N PHE A 47 -11.19 1.31 -4.65
CA PHE A 47 -9.84 1.18 -4.16
C PHE A 47 -9.41 2.47 -3.51
N HIS A 48 -8.93 2.39 -2.29
CA HIS A 48 -8.54 3.57 -1.53
C HIS A 48 -7.13 3.38 -1.00
N GLU A 49 -6.36 4.46 -0.97
CA GLU A 49 -4.99 4.44 -0.49
C GLU A 49 -4.76 5.60 0.46
N ARG A 50 -3.80 5.41 1.33
CA ARG A 50 -3.34 6.46 2.22
C ARG A 50 -1.87 6.25 2.49
N SER A 51 -1.12 7.33 2.56
CA SER A 51 0.31 7.27 2.85
C SER A 51 0.61 7.87 4.21
N ILE A 52 1.55 7.26 4.90
CA ILE A 52 2.11 7.78 6.14
C ILE A 52 3.61 7.82 5.96
N TYR A 53 4.24 8.85 6.49
CA TYR A 53 5.69 8.97 6.47
C TYR A 53 6.22 8.78 7.87
N ALA A 54 7.31 8.05 7.98
CA ALA A 54 7.91 7.77 9.28
C ALA A 54 9.38 8.13 9.26
N ASP A 55 9.79 8.84 10.29
CA ASP A 55 11.18 9.20 10.50
C ASP A 55 11.67 8.61 11.79
N ASN A 56 12.98 8.45 11.87
CA ASN A 56 13.64 8.05 13.11
C ASN A 56 13.26 6.65 13.55
N ILE A 57 12.93 5.79 12.60
CA ILE A 57 12.67 4.39 12.87
C ILE A 57 13.25 3.58 11.72
N MET A 58 13.95 2.51 12.04
CA MET A 58 14.53 1.64 11.05
C MET A 58 13.47 0.72 10.47
N GLU A 59 13.66 0.33 9.21
CA GLU A 59 12.71 -0.54 8.56
C GLU A 59 12.57 -1.87 9.30
N SER A 60 13.66 -2.39 9.84
CA SER A 60 13.62 -3.63 10.58
C SER A 60 12.79 -3.53 11.87
N ASN A 61 12.74 -2.34 12.46
CA ASN A 61 11.91 -2.11 13.64
C ASN A 61 10.47 -1.84 13.27
N LEU A 62 10.24 -1.31 12.07
CA LEU A 62 8.89 -1.03 11.60
C LEU A 62 8.17 -2.28 11.14
N ALA A 63 8.89 -3.24 10.58
CA ALA A 63 8.27 -4.43 10.00
C ALA A 63 7.36 -5.18 10.97
N PRO A 64 7.79 -5.47 12.22
CA PRO A 64 6.87 -6.15 13.14
C PRO A 64 5.66 -5.31 13.50
N LEU A 65 5.80 -3.99 13.50
CA LEU A 65 4.63 -3.14 13.78
C LEU A 65 3.62 -3.23 12.65
N ILE A 66 4.11 -3.23 11.41
CA ILE A 66 3.25 -3.38 10.25
C ILE A 66 2.54 -4.73 10.29
N ASP A 67 3.26 -5.80 10.62
CA ASP A 67 2.66 -7.12 10.70
C ASP A 67 1.52 -7.15 11.71
N LYS A 68 1.75 -6.54 12.87
CA LYS A 68 0.71 -6.52 13.89
C LYS A 68 -0.51 -5.74 13.44
N VAL A 69 -0.29 -4.60 12.81
CA VAL A 69 -1.40 -3.78 12.35
C VAL A 69 -2.19 -4.49 11.25
N MET A 70 -1.51 -5.21 10.37
CA MET A 70 -2.19 -5.98 9.33
C MET A 70 -2.98 -7.14 9.93
N GLN A 71 -2.48 -7.76 10.99
CA GLN A 71 -3.23 -8.81 11.68
C GLN A 71 -4.51 -8.26 12.29
N ASP A 72 -4.45 -7.05 12.83
CA ASP A 72 -5.62 -6.43 13.44
C ASP A 72 -6.58 -5.86 12.39
N ASN A 73 -6.08 -5.62 11.18
CA ASN A 73 -6.87 -5.01 10.10
C ASN A 73 -6.68 -5.81 8.82
N PRO A 74 -7.24 -7.00 8.73
CA PRO A 74 -6.91 -7.92 7.62
C PRO A 74 -7.38 -7.46 6.25
N SER A 75 -8.29 -6.52 6.17
CA SER A 75 -8.71 -6.01 4.87
C SER A 75 -7.78 -4.94 4.34
N ILE A 76 -6.79 -4.52 5.11
CA ILE A 76 -5.89 -3.45 4.70
C ILE A 76 -4.50 -4.02 4.45
N TYR A 77 -3.93 -3.66 3.31
CA TYR A 77 -2.58 -4.04 2.95
C TYR A 77 -1.64 -2.89 3.22
N ILE A 78 -0.52 -3.17 3.88
CA ILE A 78 0.44 -2.13 4.27
C ILE A 78 1.80 -2.51 3.71
N LYS A 79 2.47 -1.55 3.11
CA LYS A 79 3.79 -1.76 2.55
C LYS A 79 4.65 -0.52 2.81
N SER A 80 5.89 -0.74 3.19
CA SER A 80 6.81 0.36 3.44
C SER A 80 7.89 0.42 2.37
N HIS A 81 8.35 1.63 2.09
CA HIS A 81 9.42 1.87 1.13
C HIS A 81 10.42 2.84 1.73
N PRO A 82 11.70 2.53 1.70
CA PRO A 82 12.70 3.50 2.13
C PRO A 82 12.77 4.67 1.14
N ARG A 83 12.89 5.86 1.68
CA ARG A 83 12.92 7.07 0.87
C ARG A 83 14.07 7.99 1.21
N GLY A 84 14.70 7.84 2.33
CA GLY A 84 15.69 8.78 2.78
C GLY A 84 17.11 8.33 2.49
N ALA A 85 18.05 9.16 2.87
CA ALA A 85 19.46 8.83 2.83
C ALA A 85 19.77 7.82 3.92
N GLU A 86 20.92 7.15 3.79
CA GLU A 86 21.27 6.08 4.71
C GLU A 86 21.36 6.52 6.15
N ASN A 87 21.83 7.73 6.36
CA ASN A 87 22.03 8.22 7.72
C ASN A 87 20.79 8.92 8.28
N LYS A 88 19.71 8.97 7.49
CA LYS A 88 18.46 9.54 7.94
C LYS A 88 17.32 8.64 7.52
N PRO A 89 16.95 7.67 8.35
CA PRO A 89 15.87 6.76 7.99
C PRO A 89 14.58 7.53 7.77
N HIS A 90 14.05 7.38 6.58
CA HIS A 90 12.79 7.98 6.19
C HIS A 90 12.02 6.94 5.40
N LEU A 91 10.86 6.58 5.89
CA LEU A 91 10.08 5.50 5.29
C LEU A 91 8.73 6.04 4.85
N GLU A 92 8.32 5.62 3.68
CA GLU A 92 6.98 5.90 3.19
C GLU A 92 6.17 4.63 3.34
N ILE A 93 5.03 4.73 4.01
CA ILE A 93 4.18 3.58 4.31
C ILE A 93 2.87 3.76 3.56
N HIS A 94 2.54 2.79 2.72
CA HIS A 94 1.31 2.81 1.94
C HIS A 94 0.31 1.86 2.54
N LEU A 95 -0.87 2.38 2.83
CA LEU A 95 -2.00 1.58 3.27
C LEU A 95 -3.02 1.57 2.14
N SER A 96 -3.55 0.40 1.82
CA SER A 96 -4.54 0.30 0.76
C SER A 96 -5.63 -0.68 1.14
N ILE A 97 -6.81 -0.45 0.58
CA ILE A 97 -7.96 -1.30 0.83
C ILE A 97 -8.83 -1.30 -0.42
N ALA A 98 -9.37 -2.46 -0.75
CA ALA A 98 -10.38 -2.59 -1.79
C ALA A 98 -11.66 -3.04 -1.11
N ALA A 99 -12.69 -2.20 -1.17
CA ALA A 99 -13.92 -2.48 -0.44
C ALA A 99 -15.08 -1.74 -1.09
N LYS A 100 -16.28 -2.16 -0.76
CA LYS A 100 -17.46 -1.47 -1.23
C LYS A 100 -17.64 -0.20 -0.41
N GLU A 101 -18.32 0.78 -1.02
CA GLU A 101 -18.49 2.06 -0.35
C GLU A 101 -19.23 1.94 0.97
N ASP A 102 -20.19 1.02 1.05
CA ASP A 102 -20.94 0.86 2.29
C ASP A 102 -20.12 0.23 3.41
N GLU A 103 -18.93 -0.29 3.11
CA GLU A 103 -18.02 -0.83 4.11
C GLU A 103 -17.15 0.26 4.73
N LYS A 104 -17.30 1.48 4.27
CA LYS A 104 -16.59 2.66 4.82
C LYS A 104 -15.07 2.48 4.78
N PRO A 105 -14.52 2.30 3.58
CA PRO A 105 -13.09 2.06 3.47
C PRO A 105 -12.24 3.21 3.98
N GLU A 106 -12.69 4.46 3.82
CA GLU A 106 -11.90 5.59 4.30
C GLU A 106 -11.78 5.59 5.82
N GLU A 107 -12.85 5.22 6.51
CA GLU A 107 -12.79 5.15 7.97
C GLU A 107 -11.87 4.04 8.43
N LYS A 108 -11.89 2.91 7.73
CA LYS A 108 -11.00 1.81 8.05
C LYS A 108 -9.54 2.20 7.85
N LEU A 109 -9.26 2.89 6.75
CA LEU A 109 -7.91 3.36 6.50
C LEU A 109 -7.44 4.33 7.59
N GLN A 110 -8.32 5.26 7.97
CA GLN A 110 -7.96 6.23 9.00
C GLN A 110 -7.69 5.55 10.33
N LYS A 111 -8.52 4.59 10.70
CA LYS A 111 -8.34 3.86 11.94
C LYS A 111 -7.01 3.10 11.94
N THR A 112 -6.72 2.43 10.84
CA THR A 112 -5.48 1.68 10.71
C THR A 112 -4.28 2.61 10.75
N ALA A 113 -4.36 3.74 10.07
CA ALA A 113 -3.29 4.73 10.06
C ALA A 113 -3.03 5.25 11.47
N ASN A 114 -4.09 5.50 12.22
CA ASN A 114 -3.94 5.98 13.60
C ASN A 114 -3.27 4.93 14.48
N GLN A 115 -3.63 3.67 14.30
CA GLN A 115 -3.03 2.60 15.06
C GLN A 115 -1.53 2.50 14.78
N LEU A 116 -1.18 2.51 13.52
CA LEU A 116 0.23 2.41 13.14
C LEU A 116 1.02 3.62 13.64
N THR A 117 0.44 4.81 13.53
CA THR A 117 1.09 6.02 14.00
C THR A 117 1.40 5.93 15.49
N ARG A 118 0.46 5.43 16.27
CA ARG A 118 0.67 5.28 17.70
C ARG A 118 1.81 4.31 18.00
N LEU A 119 1.86 3.19 17.28
CA LEU A 119 2.91 2.23 17.50
C LEU A 119 4.28 2.79 17.13
N ILE A 120 4.35 3.54 16.04
CA ILE A 120 5.60 4.16 15.64
C ILE A 120 6.07 5.13 16.72
N LYS A 121 5.16 5.94 17.24
CA LYS A 121 5.52 6.90 18.29
C LYS A 121 5.96 6.22 19.57
N ARG A 122 5.34 5.11 19.90
CA ARG A 122 5.75 4.33 21.07
C ARG A 122 7.16 3.80 20.94
N ASN A 123 7.60 3.58 19.71
CA ASN A 123 8.95 3.10 19.44
C ASN A 123 9.88 4.24 19.09
N GLN A 124 9.53 5.46 19.52
CA GLN A 124 10.38 6.64 19.43
C GLN A 124 10.57 7.13 18.01
N GLY A 125 9.77 6.66 17.08
CA GLY A 125 9.75 7.18 15.73
C GLY A 125 8.80 8.36 15.61
N LYS A 126 8.83 8.99 14.45
CA LYS A 126 7.92 10.07 14.12
C LYS A 126 7.09 9.63 12.93
N ALA A 127 5.81 9.95 12.97
CA ALA A 127 4.91 9.58 11.88
C ALA A 127 4.00 10.75 11.56
N TYR A 128 3.77 10.97 10.26
CA TYR A 128 2.92 12.07 9.81
C TYR A 128 2.33 11.71 8.45
N SER A 129 1.23 12.36 8.13
CA SER A 129 0.56 12.13 6.86
C SER A 129 1.07 13.11 5.81
N ASN A 130 0.83 12.77 4.56
CA ASN A 130 1.23 13.62 3.45
C ASN A 130 0.60 15.01 3.55
N GLN A 131 -0.62 15.08 4.07
CA GLN A 131 -1.30 16.35 4.18
C GLN A 131 -0.59 17.30 5.13
N GLN A 132 0.00 16.77 6.18
CA GLN A 132 0.73 17.60 7.11
C GLN A 132 1.98 18.16 6.47
N VAL A 133 2.61 17.40 5.60
CA VAL A 133 3.80 17.85 4.91
C VAL A 133 3.49 19.01 3.99
N ASN A 134 2.34 18.96 3.35
CA ASN A 134 1.94 19.99 2.40
C ASN A 134 1.30 21.20 3.06
N GLY A 135 0.94 21.07 4.27
CA GLY A 135 0.23 22.12 4.99
C GLY A 135 1.07 23.27 5.44
#